data_4ee625a2782ba0a423beb3814ba1ec2b
#
_entry.id   4ee625a2782ba0a423beb3814ba1ec2b
#
_cell.length_a   1.000
_cell.length_b   1.000
_cell.length_c   1.000
_cell.angle_alpha   90.00
_cell.angle_beta   90.00
_cell.angle_gamma   90.00
#
_symmetry.space_group_name_H-M   'P 1'
#
loop_
_entity.id
_entity.type
_entity.pdbx_description
1 polymer ?
#
loop_
_entity_poly.entity_id
_entity_poly.type
_entity_poly.pdbx_seq_one_letter_code
_entity_poly.pdbx_strand_id
1 'polypeptide(L)'
;MDIIQVITQELKVEKWQVEAAVKLIDEGNTIPFISRYRKEATGSLNDEQLRTLFERLTYLRNLEDKKNQVLKSIEDQGKLTEELKKQILDAQTLVVVEDLYRPYRPKRRTRATIAKEKGLEPLADIILLQMTDKPVEEEAKAYVSEEKGVKNVAEALNGAKDIIAERISDEADYRIYIRNLTTKNGSISSTAKNAETQSVYEMYYDCLLYTSPSP
;
A
#
# COMPACT_ATOMS: atom_id res chain seq x y z
N MET A 1 5.63 18.15 4.17
CA MET A 1 5.93 18.40 2.72
C MET A 1 5.36 19.76 2.31
N ASP A 2 6.07 20.54 1.48
CA ASP A 2 5.49 21.79 0.93
C ASP A 2 4.62 21.46 -0.31
N ILE A 3 3.32 21.30 -0.06
CA ILE A 3 2.32 20.92 -1.08
C ILE A 3 2.27 21.97 -2.20
N ILE A 4 2.37 23.25 -1.87
CA ILE A 4 2.35 24.35 -2.85
C ILE A 4 3.54 24.22 -3.79
N GLN A 5 4.72 23.97 -3.27
CA GLN A 5 5.93 23.81 -4.08
C GLN A 5 5.87 22.59 -5.00
N VAL A 6 5.34 21.46 -4.51
CA VAL A 6 5.15 20.25 -5.32
C VAL A 6 4.22 20.54 -6.50
N ILE A 7 3.04 21.12 -6.25
CA ILE A 7 2.06 21.43 -7.30
C ILE A 7 2.63 22.45 -8.31
N THR A 8 3.35 23.46 -7.83
CA THR A 8 4.03 24.46 -8.67
C THR A 8 4.96 23.79 -9.68
N GLN A 9 5.78 22.84 -9.21
CA GLN A 9 6.73 22.12 -10.07
C GLN A 9 6.02 21.17 -11.06
N GLU A 10 5.01 20.44 -10.60
CA GLU A 10 4.26 19.49 -11.42
C GLU A 10 3.48 20.18 -12.56
N LEU A 11 2.81 21.28 -12.25
CA LEU A 11 2.00 22.04 -13.22
C LEU A 11 2.82 23.05 -14.05
N LYS A 12 4.07 23.29 -13.68
CA LYS A 12 4.96 24.28 -14.31
C LYS A 12 4.33 25.67 -14.37
N VAL A 13 3.72 26.08 -13.27
CA VAL A 13 3.09 27.40 -13.08
C VAL A 13 3.81 28.16 -11.96
N GLU A 14 3.49 29.44 -11.79
CA GLU A 14 4.10 30.24 -10.75
C GLU A 14 3.51 29.93 -9.37
N LYS A 15 4.33 30.02 -8.31
CA LYS A 15 3.92 29.69 -6.95
C LYS A 15 2.71 30.50 -6.50
N TRP A 16 2.69 31.81 -6.79
CA TRP A 16 1.57 32.67 -6.42
C TRP A 16 0.24 32.26 -7.07
N GLN A 17 0.27 31.69 -8.29
CA GLN A 17 -0.92 31.19 -8.96
C GLN A 17 -1.51 29.99 -8.22
N VAL A 18 -0.65 29.07 -7.73
CA VAL A 18 -1.07 27.93 -6.94
C VAL A 18 -1.63 28.40 -5.59
N GLU A 19 -0.94 29.32 -4.90
CA GLU A 19 -1.38 29.87 -3.63
C GLU A 19 -2.76 30.54 -3.76
N ALA A 20 -2.97 31.36 -4.80
CA ALA A 20 -4.24 32.02 -5.05
C ALA A 20 -5.35 31.01 -5.36
N ALA A 21 -5.08 30.00 -6.18
CA ALA A 21 -6.05 28.96 -6.51
C ALA A 21 -6.43 28.13 -5.26
N VAL A 22 -5.44 27.71 -4.48
CA VAL A 22 -5.67 26.97 -3.22
C VAL A 22 -6.52 27.78 -2.26
N LYS A 23 -6.22 29.09 -2.09
CA LYS A 23 -7.02 29.97 -1.23
C LYS A 23 -8.48 30.02 -1.67
N LEU A 24 -8.75 30.19 -2.97
CA LEU A 24 -10.10 30.21 -3.50
C LEU A 24 -10.83 28.88 -3.32
N ILE A 25 -10.13 27.76 -3.47
CA ILE A 25 -10.68 26.41 -3.22
C ILE A 25 -11.03 26.25 -1.73
N ASP A 26 -10.17 26.69 -0.84
CA ASP A 26 -10.38 26.60 0.61
C ASP A 26 -11.52 27.51 1.11
N GLU A 27 -11.80 28.60 0.38
CA GLU A 27 -12.98 29.44 0.56
C GLU A 27 -14.28 28.78 0.06
N GLY A 28 -14.22 27.57 -0.49
CA GLY A 28 -15.37 26.80 -0.96
C GLY A 28 -15.82 27.13 -2.39
N ASN A 29 -15.00 27.86 -3.17
CA ASN A 29 -15.33 28.14 -4.56
C ASN A 29 -15.16 26.90 -5.44
N THR A 30 -16.10 26.69 -6.37
CA THR A 30 -16.01 25.58 -7.34
C THR A 30 -15.03 25.89 -8.46
N ILE A 31 -14.39 24.85 -9.04
CA ILE A 31 -13.46 25.01 -10.16
C ILE A 31 -14.07 25.78 -11.36
N PRO A 32 -15.31 25.49 -11.81
CA PRO A 32 -15.93 26.27 -12.88
C PRO A 32 -16.14 27.74 -12.50
N PHE A 33 -16.39 28.06 -11.24
CA PHE A 33 -16.50 29.43 -10.78
C PHE A 33 -15.16 30.15 -10.85
N ILE A 34 -14.09 29.53 -10.34
CA ILE A 34 -12.74 30.09 -10.35
C ILE A 34 -12.28 30.34 -11.79
N SER A 35 -12.45 29.36 -12.69
CA SER A 35 -12.01 29.46 -14.08
C SER A 35 -12.72 30.55 -14.87
N ARG A 36 -13.97 30.87 -14.52
CA ARG A 36 -14.77 31.90 -15.22
C ARG A 36 -14.64 33.29 -14.62
N TYR A 37 -14.68 33.39 -13.31
CA TYR A 37 -14.87 34.66 -12.60
C TYR A 37 -13.67 35.10 -11.74
N ARG A 38 -12.61 34.29 -11.64
CA ARG A 38 -11.41 34.61 -10.86
C ARG A 38 -10.11 34.45 -11.66
N LYS A 39 -10.17 34.58 -12.97
CA LYS A 39 -9.01 34.46 -13.88
C LYS A 39 -7.86 35.37 -13.46
N GLU A 40 -8.15 36.62 -13.17
CA GLU A 40 -7.13 37.61 -12.78
C GLU A 40 -6.45 37.23 -11.47
N ALA A 41 -7.19 36.68 -10.50
CA ALA A 41 -6.67 36.26 -9.23
C ALA A 41 -5.74 35.03 -9.33
N THR A 42 -5.98 34.15 -10.31
CA THR A 42 -5.20 32.93 -10.52
C THR A 42 -4.19 33.03 -11.67
N GLY A 43 -3.97 34.26 -12.21
CA GLY A 43 -3.05 34.43 -13.34
C GLY A 43 -3.48 33.67 -14.60
N SER A 44 -4.79 33.62 -14.84
CA SER A 44 -5.40 32.98 -16.01
C SER A 44 -5.21 31.47 -16.10
N LEU A 45 -5.09 30.78 -14.98
CA LEU A 45 -5.13 29.31 -14.98
C LEU A 45 -6.42 28.83 -15.66
N ASN A 46 -6.29 27.91 -16.60
CA ASN A 46 -7.42 27.35 -17.33
C ASN A 46 -8.16 26.28 -16.49
N ASP A 47 -9.32 25.82 -16.98
CA ASP A 47 -10.16 24.85 -16.28
C ASP A 47 -9.43 23.50 -16.04
N GLU A 48 -8.65 23.04 -17.00
CA GLU A 48 -7.88 21.79 -16.92
C GLU A 48 -6.77 21.89 -15.86
N GLN A 49 -6.00 22.99 -15.87
CA GLN A 49 -4.97 23.24 -14.85
C GLN A 49 -5.57 23.33 -13.46
N LEU A 50 -6.71 24.00 -13.29
CA LEU A 50 -7.41 24.12 -12.01
C LEU A 50 -7.95 22.77 -11.53
N ARG A 51 -8.47 21.91 -12.42
CA ARG A 51 -8.91 20.55 -12.08
C ARG A 51 -7.73 19.69 -11.62
N THR A 52 -6.66 19.68 -12.40
CA THR A 52 -5.44 18.94 -12.05
C THR A 52 -4.86 19.44 -10.74
N LEU A 53 -4.83 20.76 -10.50
CA LEU A 53 -4.42 21.36 -9.22
C LEU A 53 -5.29 20.84 -8.07
N PHE A 54 -6.62 20.88 -8.24
CA PHE A 54 -7.56 20.45 -7.20
C PHE A 54 -7.41 18.96 -6.85
N GLU A 55 -7.32 18.11 -7.86
CA GLU A 55 -7.12 16.66 -7.67
C GLU A 55 -5.79 16.40 -6.96
N ARG A 56 -4.73 17.09 -7.39
CA ARG A 56 -3.42 16.93 -6.81
C ARG A 56 -3.33 17.46 -5.38
N LEU A 57 -3.95 18.62 -5.12
CA LEU A 57 -4.07 19.20 -3.78
C LEU A 57 -4.77 18.24 -2.82
N THR A 58 -5.90 17.71 -3.26
CA THR A 58 -6.67 16.75 -2.47
C THR A 58 -5.86 15.48 -2.17
N TYR A 59 -5.17 14.95 -3.18
CA TYR A 59 -4.30 13.78 -3.00
C TYR A 59 -3.16 14.04 -2.01
N LEU A 60 -2.46 15.16 -2.13
CA LEU A 60 -1.31 15.48 -1.28
C LEU A 60 -1.74 15.78 0.17
N ARG A 61 -2.89 16.42 0.37
CA ARG A 61 -3.48 16.59 1.70
C ARG A 61 -3.82 15.25 2.34
N ASN A 62 -4.49 14.36 1.60
CA ASN A 62 -4.79 13.01 2.07
C ASN A 62 -3.52 12.21 2.39
N LEU A 63 -2.45 12.39 1.61
CA LEU A 63 -1.16 11.75 1.87
C LEU A 63 -0.54 12.24 3.19
N GLU A 64 -0.52 13.55 3.44
CA GLU A 64 0.01 14.10 4.70
C GLU A 64 -0.84 13.69 5.91
N ASP A 65 -2.16 13.74 5.79
CA ASP A 65 -3.06 13.27 6.85
C ASP A 65 -2.83 11.78 7.15
N LYS A 66 -2.65 10.97 6.12
CA LYS A 66 -2.35 9.55 6.27
C LYS A 66 -1.01 9.31 6.95
N LYS A 67 0.04 10.05 6.57
CA LYS A 67 1.35 9.97 7.23
C LYS A 67 1.23 10.27 8.72
N ASN A 68 0.53 11.36 9.07
CA ASN A 68 0.34 11.76 10.46
C ASN A 68 -0.44 10.72 11.27
N GLN A 69 -1.50 10.14 10.70
CA GLN A 69 -2.27 9.07 11.33
C GLN A 69 -1.42 7.83 11.56
N VAL A 70 -0.61 7.44 10.57
CA VAL A 70 0.26 6.27 10.65
C VAL A 70 1.36 6.47 11.68
N LEU A 71 2.04 7.62 11.68
CA LEU A 71 3.07 7.95 12.66
C LEU A 71 2.51 7.88 14.08
N LYS A 72 1.36 8.51 14.32
CA LYS A 72 0.70 8.46 15.62
C LYS A 72 0.35 7.04 16.05
N SER A 73 -0.22 6.25 15.14
CA SER A 73 -0.60 4.86 15.44
C SER A 73 0.59 3.96 15.77
N ILE A 74 1.76 4.17 15.15
CA ILE A 74 2.98 3.42 15.44
C ILE A 74 3.63 3.91 16.74
N GLU A 75 3.59 5.22 16.99
CA GLU A 75 4.09 5.85 18.23
C GLU A 75 3.30 5.35 19.45
N ASP A 76 1.96 5.33 19.37
CA ASP A 76 1.08 4.80 20.41
C ASP A 76 1.37 3.32 20.75
N GLN A 77 1.94 2.56 19.80
CA GLN A 77 2.41 1.18 20.00
C GLN A 77 3.83 1.09 20.57
N GLY A 78 4.53 2.21 20.72
CA GLY A 78 5.92 2.25 21.17
C GLY A 78 6.93 1.63 20.19
N LYS A 79 6.58 1.55 18.91
CA LYS A 79 7.37 0.88 17.86
C LYS A 79 7.95 1.86 16.83
N LEU A 80 7.77 3.17 17.00
CA LEU A 80 8.27 4.17 16.07
C LEU A 80 9.78 4.35 16.26
N THR A 81 10.55 4.02 15.22
CA THR A 81 11.99 4.31 15.14
C THR A 81 12.22 5.55 14.30
N GLU A 82 13.35 6.26 14.50
CA GLU A 82 13.69 7.45 13.71
C GLU A 82 13.86 7.11 12.21
N GLU A 83 14.35 5.92 11.89
CA GLU A 83 14.49 5.47 10.51
C GLU A 83 13.11 5.27 9.85
N LEU A 84 12.19 4.56 10.53
CA LEU A 84 10.84 4.34 10.03
C LEU A 84 10.07 5.67 9.88
N LYS A 85 10.22 6.58 10.85
CA LYS A 85 9.65 7.92 10.78
C LYS A 85 10.12 8.67 9.54
N LYS A 86 11.44 8.61 9.26
CA LYS A 86 12.01 9.23 8.07
C LYS A 86 11.45 8.59 6.80
N GLN A 87 11.38 7.26 6.71
CA GLN A 87 10.82 6.55 5.56
C GLN A 87 9.35 6.95 5.30
N ILE A 88 8.53 7.06 6.34
CA ILE A 88 7.13 7.48 6.20
C ILE A 88 7.03 8.95 5.75
N LEU A 89 7.85 9.85 6.31
CA LEU A 89 7.85 11.26 5.91
C LEU A 89 8.32 11.44 4.46
N ASP A 90 9.31 10.69 4.02
CA ASP A 90 9.88 10.74 2.66
C ASP A 90 8.98 10.04 1.61
N ALA A 91 8.00 9.24 2.04
CA ALA A 91 7.11 8.54 1.12
C ALA A 91 6.32 9.52 0.22
N GLN A 92 6.33 9.27 -1.09
CA GLN A 92 5.69 10.12 -2.10
C GLN A 92 4.28 9.67 -2.49
N THR A 93 3.87 8.48 -2.05
CA THR A 93 2.57 7.90 -2.40
C THR A 93 1.89 7.26 -1.20
N LEU A 94 0.54 7.27 -1.20
CA LEU A 94 -0.26 6.59 -0.19
C LEU A 94 0.06 5.09 -0.12
N VAL A 95 0.38 4.47 -1.25
CA VAL A 95 0.68 3.04 -1.32
C VAL A 95 1.96 2.71 -0.54
N VAL A 96 3.01 3.52 -0.66
CA VAL A 96 4.26 3.34 0.10
C VAL A 96 4.01 3.52 1.59
N VAL A 97 3.23 4.54 1.99
CA VAL A 97 2.85 4.73 3.40
C VAL A 97 2.09 3.52 3.94
N GLU A 98 1.14 2.98 3.18
CA GLU A 98 0.39 1.78 3.56
C GLU A 98 1.29 0.53 3.67
N ASP A 99 2.27 0.37 2.77
CA ASP A 99 3.22 -0.75 2.83
C ASP A 99 4.09 -0.67 4.10
N LEU A 100 4.61 0.52 4.44
CA LEU A 100 5.38 0.75 5.67
C LEU A 100 4.55 0.56 6.95
N TYR A 101 3.26 0.91 6.90
CA TYR A 101 2.36 0.76 8.04
C TYR A 101 1.88 -0.68 8.25
N ARG A 102 1.90 -1.52 7.22
CA ARG A 102 1.28 -2.84 7.23
C ARG A 102 1.71 -3.76 8.39
N PRO A 103 2.99 -3.83 8.79
CA PRO A 103 3.43 -4.62 9.94
C PRO A 103 2.83 -4.16 11.27
N TYR A 104 2.49 -2.87 11.37
CA TYR A 104 2.01 -2.20 12.60
C TYR A 104 0.50 -2.07 12.65
N ARG A 105 -0.18 -2.32 11.53
CA ARG A 105 -1.63 -2.21 11.43
C ARG A 105 -2.30 -3.25 12.33
N PRO A 106 -3.26 -2.87 13.19
CA PRO A 106 -4.04 -3.83 13.94
C PRO A 106 -4.70 -4.85 13.01
N LYS A 107 -4.33 -6.11 13.16
CA LYS A 107 -4.85 -7.19 12.33
C LYS A 107 -5.97 -7.91 13.05
N ARG A 108 -6.95 -8.39 12.30
CA ARG A 108 -7.88 -9.41 12.79
C ARG A 108 -7.08 -10.69 13.05
N ARG A 109 -7.63 -11.58 13.89
CA ARG A 109 -7.03 -12.90 14.17
C ARG A 109 -6.79 -13.66 12.87
N THR A 110 -5.53 -13.80 12.48
CA THR A 110 -5.08 -14.49 11.27
C THR A 110 -4.63 -15.91 11.59
N ARG A 111 -4.39 -16.75 10.58
CA ARG A 111 -3.79 -18.07 10.78
C ARG A 111 -2.41 -17.96 11.40
N ALA A 112 -1.62 -16.98 10.99
CA ALA A 112 -0.32 -16.70 11.58
C ALA A 112 -0.41 -16.29 13.06
N THR A 113 -1.41 -15.47 13.45
CA THR A 113 -1.65 -15.11 14.85
C THR A 113 -1.97 -16.36 15.67
N ILE A 114 -2.83 -17.25 15.16
CA ILE A 114 -3.17 -18.51 15.81
C ILE A 114 -1.93 -19.41 15.96
N ALA A 115 -1.09 -19.45 14.91
CA ALA A 115 0.16 -20.23 14.97
C ALA A 115 1.16 -19.67 15.99
N LYS A 116 1.25 -18.34 16.15
CA LYS A 116 2.05 -17.68 17.18
C LYS A 116 1.53 -17.99 18.60
N GLU A 117 0.21 -17.93 18.79
CA GLU A 117 -0.44 -18.33 20.06
C GLU A 117 -0.11 -19.77 20.44
N LYS A 118 0.02 -20.66 19.45
CA LYS A 118 0.46 -22.06 19.64
C LYS A 118 1.97 -22.21 19.91
N GLY A 119 2.73 -21.12 19.87
CA GLY A 119 4.18 -21.13 20.15
C GLY A 119 5.04 -21.62 18.99
N LEU A 120 4.56 -21.47 17.74
CA LEU A 120 5.28 -21.92 16.54
C LEU A 120 6.22 -20.87 15.95
N GLU A 121 6.33 -19.69 16.56
CA GLU A 121 7.20 -18.62 16.09
C GLU A 121 8.69 -19.01 16.06
N PRO A 122 9.27 -19.68 17.08
CA PRO A 122 10.66 -20.11 17.01
C PRO A 122 10.95 -21.12 15.89
N LEU A 123 9.97 -21.99 15.56
CA LEU A 123 10.10 -22.91 14.43
C LEU A 123 10.14 -22.14 13.11
N ALA A 124 9.29 -21.12 12.97
CA ALA A 124 9.31 -20.23 11.79
C ALA A 124 10.66 -19.50 11.67
N ASP A 125 11.26 -19.07 12.78
CA ASP A 125 12.57 -18.42 12.80
C ASP A 125 13.69 -19.38 12.37
N ILE A 126 13.72 -20.61 12.87
CA ILE A 126 14.70 -21.64 12.46
C ILE A 126 14.61 -21.89 10.95
N ILE A 127 13.39 -22.04 10.42
CA ILE A 127 13.17 -22.28 8.98
C ILE A 127 13.62 -21.07 8.16
N LEU A 128 13.26 -19.86 8.56
CA LEU A 128 13.55 -18.64 7.81
C LEU A 128 15.05 -18.33 7.79
N LEU A 129 15.73 -18.51 8.90
CA LEU A 129 17.16 -18.24 9.04
C LEU A 129 18.04 -19.36 8.46
N GLN A 130 17.48 -20.53 8.14
CA GLN A 130 18.22 -21.68 7.61
C GLN A 130 19.46 -22.05 8.44
N MET A 131 19.36 -21.93 9.78
CA MET A 131 20.47 -22.11 10.70
C MET A 131 20.69 -23.56 11.17
N THR A 132 19.98 -24.51 10.60
CA THR A 132 20.06 -25.92 10.99
C THR A 132 20.34 -26.80 9.79
N ASP A 133 21.21 -27.81 9.98
CA ASP A 133 21.47 -28.86 8.99
C ASP A 133 20.50 -30.05 9.11
N LYS A 134 19.59 -30.01 10.11
CA LYS A 134 18.59 -31.06 10.31
C LYS A 134 17.41 -30.91 9.37
N PRO A 135 16.80 -32.02 8.97
CA PRO A 135 15.51 -31.95 8.23
C PRO A 135 14.48 -31.15 9.01
N VAL A 136 13.71 -30.31 8.30
CA VAL A 136 12.72 -29.41 8.91
C VAL A 136 11.65 -30.18 9.70
N GLU A 137 11.35 -31.41 9.26
CA GLU A 137 10.44 -32.33 9.93
C GLU A 137 10.96 -32.79 11.30
N GLU A 138 12.28 -32.91 11.46
CA GLU A 138 12.89 -33.26 12.75
C GLU A 138 12.83 -32.09 13.72
N GLU A 139 13.12 -30.88 13.28
CA GLU A 139 12.96 -29.66 14.08
C GLU A 139 11.52 -29.48 14.53
N ALA A 140 10.57 -29.72 13.64
CA ALA A 140 9.14 -29.56 13.93
C ALA A 140 8.60 -30.55 14.97
N LYS A 141 9.25 -31.72 15.19
CA LYS A 141 8.84 -32.67 16.22
C LYS A 141 8.85 -32.06 17.62
N ALA A 142 9.80 -31.17 17.91
CA ALA A 142 9.92 -30.50 19.20
C ALA A 142 8.75 -29.56 19.53
N TYR A 143 7.98 -29.17 18.53
CA TYR A 143 6.86 -28.23 18.64
C TYR A 143 5.48 -28.90 18.62
N VAL A 144 5.44 -30.24 18.55
CA VAL A 144 4.18 -31.00 18.67
C VAL A 144 3.77 -31.00 20.14
N SER A 145 2.59 -30.46 20.44
CA SER A 145 2.02 -30.40 21.79
C SER A 145 0.50 -30.37 21.72
N GLU A 146 -0.13 -31.38 22.33
CA GLU A 146 -1.60 -31.43 22.41
C GLU A 146 -2.16 -30.28 23.26
N GLU A 147 -1.46 -29.85 24.30
CA GLU A 147 -1.86 -28.74 25.16
C GLU A 147 -1.93 -27.43 24.41
N LYS A 148 -1.05 -27.23 23.44
CA LYS A 148 -1.03 -26.05 22.56
C LYS A 148 -1.86 -26.24 21.28
N GLY A 149 -2.52 -27.38 21.15
CA GLY A 149 -3.37 -27.70 19.99
C GLY A 149 -2.58 -27.95 18.71
N VAL A 150 -1.35 -28.48 18.81
CA VAL A 150 -0.52 -28.92 17.68
C VAL A 150 -0.42 -30.44 17.73
N LYS A 151 -1.22 -31.12 16.92
CA LYS A 151 -1.40 -32.58 17.01
C LYS A 151 -0.28 -33.37 16.34
N ASN A 152 0.35 -32.83 15.33
CA ASN A 152 1.36 -33.52 14.53
C ASN A 152 2.35 -32.55 13.88
N VAL A 153 3.43 -33.11 13.32
CA VAL A 153 4.49 -32.37 12.62
C VAL A 153 3.95 -31.54 11.45
N ALA A 154 2.97 -32.05 10.72
CA ALA A 154 2.39 -31.34 9.59
C ALA A 154 1.65 -30.06 10.04
N GLU A 155 0.94 -30.10 11.16
CA GLU A 155 0.31 -28.89 11.74
C GLU A 155 1.35 -27.88 12.23
N ALA A 156 2.44 -28.34 12.87
CA ALA A 156 3.53 -27.47 13.28
C ALA A 156 4.16 -26.75 12.08
N LEU A 157 4.47 -27.48 11.01
CA LEU A 157 5.03 -26.92 9.77
C LEU A 157 4.07 -25.98 9.06
N ASN A 158 2.79 -26.31 9.00
CA ASN A 158 1.79 -25.43 8.39
C ASN A 158 1.65 -24.12 9.17
N GLY A 159 1.65 -24.17 10.50
CA GLY A 159 1.65 -22.98 11.33
C GLY A 159 2.91 -22.13 11.15
N ALA A 160 4.08 -22.73 11.08
CA ALA A 160 5.33 -22.03 10.79
C ALA A 160 5.30 -21.37 9.40
N LYS A 161 4.79 -22.09 8.38
CA LYS A 161 4.58 -21.54 7.01
C LYS A 161 3.63 -20.35 7.02
N ASP A 162 2.53 -20.39 7.77
CA ASP A 162 1.58 -19.29 7.86
C ASP A 162 2.25 -18.04 8.49
N ILE A 163 3.12 -18.22 9.50
CA ILE A 163 3.90 -17.12 10.10
C ILE A 163 4.88 -16.52 9.09
N ILE A 164 5.64 -17.36 8.39
CA ILE A 164 6.63 -16.94 7.40
C ILE A 164 5.93 -16.21 6.24
N ALA A 165 4.83 -16.75 5.74
CA ALA A 165 4.05 -16.13 4.66
C ALA A 165 3.52 -14.76 5.06
N GLU A 166 3.05 -14.58 6.31
CA GLU A 166 2.63 -13.28 6.81
C GLU A 166 3.80 -12.30 6.87
N ARG A 167 4.96 -12.70 7.40
CA ARG A 167 6.16 -11.85 7.48
C ARG A 167 6.60 -11.39 6.09
N ILE A 168 6.71 -12.31 5.13
CA ILE A 168 7.08 -11.97 3.75
C ILE A 168 6.03 -11.03 3.10
N SER A 169 4.75 -11.31 3.32
CA SER A 169 3.67 -10.47 2.79
C SER A 169 3.64 -9.06 3.36
N ASP A 170 4.12 -8.87 4.59
CA ASP A 170 4.13 -7.58 5.27
C ASP A 170 5.42 -6.77 5.03
N GLU A 171 6.45 -7.40 4.45
CA GLU A 171 7.71 -6.74 4.15
C GLU A 171 7.53 -5.71 3.02
N ALA A 172 7.79 -4.43 3.35
CA ALA A 172 7.56 -3.32 2.44
C ALA A 172 8.45 -3.41 1.18
N ASP A 173 9.70 -3.79 1.31
CA ASP A 173 10.65 -3.88 0.20
C ASP A 173 10.23 -4.95 -0.82
N TYR A 174 9.76 -6.11 -0.35
CA TYR A 174 9.23 -7.15 -1.24
C TYR A 174 7.99 -6.68 -2.00
N ARG A 175 7.12 -5.94 -1.32
CA ARG A 175 5.89 -5.40 -1.94
C ARG A 175 6.21 -4.36 -3.00
N ILE A 176 7.14 -3.45 -2.72
CA ILE A 176 7.60 -2.44 -3.67
C ILE A 176 8.25 -3.12 -4.89
N TYR A 177 9.14 -4.09 -4.64
CA TYR A 177 9.81 -4.84 -5.70
C TYR A 177 8.83 -5.57 -6.62
N ILE A 178 7.91 -6.36 -6.02
CA ILE A 178 6.90 -7.11 -6.79
C ILE A 178 5.99 -6.18 -7.57
N ARG A 179 5.55 -5.06 -6.97
CA ARG A 179 4.73 -4.07 -7.66
C ARG A 179 5.44 -3.50 -8.87
N ASN A 180 6.68 -3.06 -8.71
CA ASN A 180 7.48 -2.52 -9.81
C ASN A 180 7.70 -3.56 -10.93
N LEU A 181 8.01 -4.80 -10.56
CA LEU A 181 8.18 -5.91 -11.49
C LEU A 181 6.88 -6.19 -12.27
N THR A 182 5.74 -6.26 -11.57
CA THR A 182 4.43 -6.50 -12.16
C THR A 182 3.99 -5.34 -13.05
N THR A 183 4.20 -4.09 -12.62
CA THR A 183 3.87 -2.92 -13.44
C THR A 183 4.68 -2.89 -14.74
N LYS A 184 5.95 -3.30 -14.68
CA LYS A 184 6.84 -3.28 -15.85
C LYS A 184 6.59 -4.44 -16.81
N ASN A 185 6.33 -5.64 -16.30
CA ASN A 185 6.33 -6.88 -17.09
C ASN A 185 4.98 -7.62 -17.04
N GLY A 186 4.04 -7.19 -16.20
CA GLY A 186 2.76 -7.86 -16.02
C GLY A 186 1.84 -7.66 -17.20
N SER A 187 0.98 -8.63 -17.44
CA SER A 187 -0.15 -8.53 -18.34
C SER A 187 -1.44 -8.86 -17.58
N ILE A 188 -2.54 -8.27 -18.02
CA ILE A 188 -3.86 -8.56 -17.47
C ILE A 188 -4.61 -9.39 -18.49
N SER A 189 -5.12 -10.55 -18.08
CA SER A 189 -6.01 -11.38 -18.89
C SER A 189 -7.37 -11.49 -18.21
N SER A 190 -8.41 -11.54 -19.01
CA SER A 190 -9.78 -11.78 -18.58
C SER A 190 -10.26 -13.12 -19.13
N THR A 191 -10.80 -13.97 -18.26
CA THR A 191 -11.35 -15.28 -18.64
C THR A 191 -12.72 -15.46 -18.02
N ALA A 192 -13.69 -15.88 -18.79
CA ALA A 192 -15.04 -16.14 -18.29
C ALA A 192 -15.04 -17.29 -17.28
N LYS A 193 -15.77 -17.13 -16.20
CA LYS A 193 -16.02 -18.23 -15.25
C LYS A 193 -16.86 -19.35 -15.86
N ASN A 194 -17.79 -18.99 -16.74
CA ASN A 194 -18.57 -19.90 -17.58
C ASN A 194 -18.70 -19.28 -18.97
N ALA A 195 -18.00 -19.84 -19.95
CA ALA A 195 -17.96 -19.34 -21.33
C ALA A 195 -19.28 -19.56 -22.10
N GLU A 196 -20.17 -20.43 -21.62
CA GLU A 196 -21.45 -20.72 -22.25
C GLU A 196 -22.54 -19.69 -21.90
N THR A 197 -22.29 -18.85 -20.87
CA THR A 197 -23.27 -17.86 -20.43
C THR A 197 -23.21 -16.64 -21.33
N GLN A 198 -24.28 -16.37 -22.08
CA GLN A 198 -24.39 -15.15 -22.90
C GLN A 198 -24.48 -13.91 -22.03
N SER A 199 -23.64 -12.91 -22.33
CA SER A 199 -23.67 -11.61 -21.67
C SER A 199 -23.14 -10.48 -22.56
N VAL A 200 -23.38 -9.24 -22.16
CA VAL A 200 -22.82 -8.06 -22.85
C VAL A 200 -21.28 -8.00 -22.74
N TYR A 201 -20.65 -8.86 -21.97
CA TYR A 201 -19.21 -8.90 -21.73
C TYR A 201 -18.51 -10.04 -22.50
N GLU A 202 -19.17 -10.69 -23.48
CA GLU A 202 -18.60 -11.81 -24.25
C GLU A 202 -17.24 -11.48 -24.89
N MET A 203 -17.05 -10.20 -25.31
CA MET A 203 -15.78 -9.74 -25.87
C MET A 203 -14.59 -9.83 -24.92
N TYR A 204 -14.83 -10.00 -23.61
CA TYR A 204 -13.80 -10.12 -22.57
C TYR A 204 -13.65 -11.56 -22.05
N TYR A 205 -14.34 -12.55 -22.61
CA TYR A 205 -14.35 -13.92 -22.10
C TYR A 205 -13.01 -14.64 -22.24
N ASP A 206 -12.25 -14.30 -23.26
CA ASP A 206 -10.87 -14.76 -23.44
C ASP A 206 -10.07 -13.62 -24.06
N CYS A 207 -9.70 -12.65 -23.23
CA CYS A 207 -9.06 -11.44 -23.69
C CYS A 207 -7.77 -11.15 -22.91
N LEU A 208 -6.68 -10.96 -23.64
CA LEU A 208 -5.44 -10.43 -23.09
C LEU A 208 -5.50 -8.90 -23.11
N LEU A 209 -5.65 -8.31 -21.94
CA LEU A 209 -5.66 -6.86 -21.76
C LEU A 209 -4.21 -6.41 -21.53
N TYR A 210 -3.60 -5.79 -22.52
CA TYR A 210 -2.33 -5.12 -22.34
C TYR A 210 -2.54 -3.83 -21.54
N THR A 211 -1.95 -3.74 -20.36
CA THR A 211 -1.71 -2.43 -19.76
C THR A 211 -0.53 -1.83 -20.50
N SER A 212 -0.80 -1.13 -21.58
CA SER A 212 0.16 -0.15 -22.10
C SER A 212 0.42 0.85 -20.98
N PRO A 213 1.67 1.15 -20.61
CA PRO A 213 1.92 2.31 -19.78
C PRO A 213 1.31 3.50 -20.52
N SER A 214 0.31 4.11 -19.90
CA SER A 214 -0.26 5.36 -20.42
C SER A 214 0.88 6.36 -20.55
N PRO A 215 1.01 7.03 -21.71
CA PRO A 215 2.06 8.02 -21.92
C PRO A 215 1.95 9.17 -20.92
#